data_ac386b89a1ca392b2aa479806bfca1e3
#
_entry.id   ac386b89a1ca392b2aa479806bfca1e3
#
_cell.length_a   1.000
_cell.length_b   1.000
_cell.length_c   1.000
_cell.angle_alpha   90.00
_cell.angle_beta   90.00
_cell.angle_gamma   90.00
#
_symmetry.space_group_name_H-M   'P 1'
#
loop_
_entity.id
_entity.type
_entity.pdbx_description
1 polymer ?
#
loop_
_entity_poly.entity_id
_entity_poly.type
_entity_poly.pdbx_seq_one_letter_code
_entity_poly.pdbx_strand_id
1 'polypeptide(L)'
;MLGTSVTEYGVALGLTDFDGTVGGNISGTSDLAPLDQQAEMIVEWMPEAKKVGLLYCSAEANSQYQVDEVQKYLEEKGVTATQYAFSDSNDLSSVCQKAADENDALYVPTDNTVAANTGIVDGICRPAKKPVFAGEEGICAGCGVATLSISYYDLGYTTGEMAVKILNGEADISTMPIEYTDVTKKYNKTICDDLGPVSYTHLCGLIRRNAKNLTKS
;
A
#
# COMPACT_ATOMS: atom_id res chain seq x y z
N MET A 1 1.37 -22.27 13.80
CA MET A 1 1.36 -20.81 14.06
C MET A 1 0.53 -20.13 12.98
N LEU A 2 -0.42 -19.27 13.36
CA LEU A 2 -1.13 -18.43 12.41
C LEU A 2 -0.57 -17.01 12.50
N GLY A 3 -0.09 -16.50 11.36
CA GLY A 3 0.26 -15.09 11.20
C GLY A 3 -1.00 -14.27 10.88
N THR A 4 -1.00 -13.00 11.24
CA THR A 4 -2.03 -12.06 10.78
C THR A 4 -1.36 -10.82 10.23
N SER A 5 -1.87 -10.33 9.10
CA SER A 5 -1.33 -9.12 8.43
C SER A 5 0.16 -9.24 8.10
N VAL A 6 0.57 -10.37 7.55
CA VAL A 6 1.91 -10.54 6.97
C VAL A 6 1.80 -10.20 5.49
N THR A 7 2.57 -9.21 5.02
CA THR A 7 2.41 -8.69 3.66
C THR A 7 2.65 -9.75 2.60
N GLU A 8 3.80 -10.45 2.66
CA GLU A 8 4.12 -11.53 1.73
C GLU A 8 4.91 -12.63 2.44
N TYR A 9 4.30 -13.83 2.56
CA TYR A 9 4.87 -14.95 3.33
C TYR A 9 6.13 -15.54 2.68
N GLY A 10 6.19 -15.56 1.34
CA GLY A 10 7.36 -16.04 0.61
C GLY A 10 8.59 -15.19 0.94
N VAL A 11 8.45 -13.86 0.90
CA VAL A 11 9.51 -12.91 1.27
C VAL A 11 9.86 -13.01 2.75
N ALA A 12 8.85 -13.02 3.63
CA ALA A 12 9.05 -13.03 5.07
C ALA A 12 9.77 -14.30 5.58
N LEU A 13 9.59 -15.42 4.87
CA LEU A 13 10.15 -16.74 5.23
C LEU A 13 11.28 -17.18 4.29
N GLY A 14 11.64 -16.39 3.28
CA GLY A 14 12.68 -16.74 2.31
C GLY A 14 12.34 -17.94 1.43
N LEU A 15 11.07 -18.12 1.07
CA LEU A 15 10.61 -19.23 0.23
C LEU A 15 10.78 -18.89 -1.25
N THR A 16 11.40 -19.76 -2.03
CA THR A 16 11.69 -19.51 -3.46
C THR A 16 10.52 -19.85 -4.39
N ASP A 17 9.65 -20.77 -3.98
CA ASP A 17 8.55 -21.28 -4.81
C ASP A 17 7.22 -21.20 -4.02
N PHE A 18 6.93 -20.02 -3.47
CA PHE A 18 5.71 -19.83 -2.70
C PHE A 18 4.48 -19.80 -3.63
N ASP A 19 3.57 -20.74 -3.41
CA ASP A 19 2.35 -20.93 -4.20
C ASP A 19 1.04 -20.54 -3.49
N GLY A 20 1.18 -19.81 -2.37
CA GLY A 20 0.05 -19.43 -1.50
C GLY A 20 -0.12 -20.34 -0.28
N THR A 21 0.70 -21.38 -0.13
CA THR A 21 0.71 -22.28 1.03
C THR A 21 2.12 -22.37 1.62
N VAL A 22 2.29 -22.02 2.90
CA VAL A 22 3.60 -22.10 3.55
C VAL A 22 3.98 -23.55 3.87
N GLY A 23 2.99 -24.33 4.27
CA GLY A 23 3.21 -25.72 4.71
C GLY A 23 3.71 -25.84 6.15
N GLY A 24 3.99 -27.07 6.57
CA GLY A 24 4.48 -27.37 7.91
C GLY A 24 3.50 -26.94 9.00
N ASN A 25 3.88 -25.99 9.84
CA ASN A 25 3.06 -25.53 10.97
C ASN A 25 2.74 -24.02 10.90
N ILE A 26 2.79 -23.44 9.71
CA ILE A 26 2.56 -22.01 9.49
C ILE A 26 1.46 -21.79 8.43
N SER A 27 0.53 -20.90 8.71
CA SER A 27 -0.44 -20.32 7.79
C SER A 27 -0.90 -18.96 8.33
N GLY A 28 -1.90 -18.33 7.74
CA GLY A 28 -2.47 -17.07 8.24
C GLY A 28 -3.09 -16.20 7.17
N THR A 29 -3.14 -14.89 7.43
CA THR A 29 -3.70 -13.90 6.52
C THR A 29 -2.66 -12.91 6.03
N SER A 30 -2.80 -12.45 4.77
CA SER A 30 -1.93 -11.45 4.16
C SER A 30 -2.64 -10.10 4.07
N ASP A 31 -1.90 -9.01 4.33
CA ASP A 31 -2.36 -7.63 4.12
C ASP A 31 -1.92 -7.06 2.76
N LEU A 32 -1.40 -7.90 1.87
CA LEU A 32 -1.02 -7.50 0.53
C LEU A 32 -2.25 -7.20 -0.32
N ALA A 33 -2.48 -5.93 -0.62
CA ALA A 33 -3.47 -5.54 -1.63
C ALA A 33 -2.92 -5.85 -3.03
N PRO A 34 -3.79 -6.06 -4.05
CA PRO A 34 -3.36 -6.32 -5.43
C PRO A 34 -2.53 -5.14 -5.98
N LEU A 35 -1.22 -5.36 -6.18
CA LEU A 35 -0.25 -4.32 -6.56
C LEU A 35 -0.46 -3.82 -8.00
N ASP A 36 -0.91 -4.69 -8.89
CA ASP A 36 -1.34 -4.36 -10.26
C ASP A 36 -2.50 -3.36 -10.25
N GLN A 37 -3.50 -3.59 -9.39
CA GLN A 37 -4.65 -2.69 -9.24
C GLN A 37 -4.28 -1.38 -8.52
N GLN A 38 -3.29 -1.38 -7.63
CA GLN A 38 -2.76 -0.14 -7.05
C GLN A 38 -2.06 0.71 -8.12
N ALA A 39 -1.23 0.10 -8.97
CA ALA A 39 -0.62 0.78 -10.12
C ALA A 39 -1.68 1.29 -11.10
N GLU A 40 -2.71 0.48 -11.40
CA GLU A 40 -3.82 0.87 -12.26
C GLU A 40 -4.59 2.07 -11.70
N MET A 41 -4.86 2.09 -10.39
CA MET A 41 -5.51 3.22 -9.72
C MET A 41 -4.71 4.52 -9.88
N ILE A 42 -3.37 4.47 -9.78
CA ILE A 42 -2.52 5.66 -9.98
C ILE A 42 -2.71 6.20 -11.40
N VAL A 43 -2.64 5.34 -12.42
CA VAL A 43 -2.78 5.74 -13.84
C VAL A 43 -4.21 6.21 -14.15
N GLU A 44 -5.24 5.52 -13.60
CA GLU A 44 -6.65 5.92 -13.75
C GLU A 44 -6.89 7.32 -13.20
N TRP A 45 -6.30 7.62 -12.05
CA TRP A 45 -6.57 8.86 -11.34
C TRP A 45 -5.65 10.01 -11.72
N MET A 46 -4.50 9.69 -12.30
CA MET A 46 -3.55 10.68 -12.83
C MET A 46 -3.08 10.32 -14.25
N PRO A 47 -3.98 10.35 -15.24
CA PRO A 47 -3.64 9.94 -16.61
C PRO A 47 -2.55 10.81 -17.27
N GLU A 48 -2.31 12.02 -16.77
CA GLU A 48 -1.26 12.91 -17.25
C GLU A 48 0.09 12.70 -16.55
N ALA A 49 0.15 11.91 -15.47
CA ALA A 49 1.40 11.65 -14.78
C ALA A 49 2.36 10.85 -15.66
N LYS A 50 3.60 11.33 -15.74
CA LYS A 50 4.68 10.68 -16.49
C LYS A 50 5.71 10.04 -15.58
N LYS A 51 5.82 10.54 -14.35
CA LYS A 51 6.81 10.12 -13.37
C LYS A 51 6.16 9.87 -12.02
N VAL A 52 6.39 8.70 -11.45
CA VAL A 52 5.94 8.34 -10.10
C VAL A 52 7.15 7.94 -9.25
N GLY A 53 7.31 8.60 -8.11
CA GLY A 53 8.33 8.25 -7.12
C GLY A 53 7.82 7.17 -6.18
N LEU A 54 8.58 6.11 -6.00
CA LEU A 54 8.27 5.01 -5.09
C LEU A 54 9.10 5.20 -3.80
N LEU A 55 8.47 5.74 -2.75
CA LEU A 55 9.13 6.09 -1.49
C LEU A 55 8.97 4.96 -0.46
N TYR A 56 10.08 4.41 0.04
CA TYR A 56 10.04 3.27 0.95
C TYR A 56 11.28 3.13 1.83
N CYS A 57 11.12 2.40 2.95
CA CYS A 57 12.22 2.03 3.85
C CYS A 57 12.94 0.77 3.33
N SER A 58 14.22 0.91 2.99
CA SER A 58 15.04 -0.22 2.48
C SER A 58 15.34 -1.29 3.54
N ALA A 59 15.12 -1.00 4.81
CA ALA A 59 15.25 -1.97 5.89
C ALA A 59 14.02 -2.91 5.99
N GLU A 60 12.94 -2.64 5.26
CA GLU A 60 11.69 -3.42 5.26
C GLU A 60 11.58 -4.23 3.96
N ALA A 61 11.79 -5.55 4.04
CA ALA A 61 11.73 -6.43 2.88
C ALA A 61 10.34 -6.47 2.21
N ASN A 62 9.25 -6.31 2.99
CA ASN A 62 7.89 -6.17 2.47
C ASN A 62 7.73 -4.91 1.62
N SER A 63 8.34 -3.80 2.01
CA SER A 63 8.29 -2.54 1.25
C SER A 63 9.07 -2.65 -0.06
N GLN A 64 10.27 -3.24 -0.03
CA GLN A 64 11.07 -3.50 -1.22
C GLN A 64 10.30 -4.36 -2.24
N TYR A 65 9.72 -5.46 -1.80
CA TYR A 65 8.93 -6.35 -2.66
C TYR A 65 7.79 -5.59 -3.36
N GLN A 66 7.01 -4.81 -2.61
CA GLN A 66 5.89 -4.06 -3.16
C GLN A 66 6.32 -3.01 -4.19
N VAL A 67 7.39 -2.26 -3.91
CA VAL A 67 7.86 -1.24 -4.87
C VAL A 67 8.45 -1.86 -6.13
N ASP A 68 9.12 -3.01 -6.03
CA ASP A 68 9.64 -3.73 -7.20
C ASP A 68 8.50 -4.18 -8.14
N GLU A 69 7.40 -4.68 -7.57
CA GLU A 69 6.24 -5.10 -8.37
C GLU A 69 5.46 -3.89 -8.92
N VAL A 70 5.18 -2.87 -8.10
CA VAL A 70 4.47 -1.66 -8.57
C VAL A 70 5.26 -0.93 -9.65
N GLN A 71 6.60 -0.91 -9.55
CA GLN A 71 7.46 -0.34 -10.59
C GLN A 71 7.21 -1.02 -11.93
N LYS A 72 7.24 -2.35 -11.99
CA LYS A 72 6.99 -3.11 -13.22
C LYS A 72 5.63 -2.76 -13.83
N TYR A 73 4.56 -2.78 -12.99
CA TYR A 73 3.21 -2.48 -13.48
C TYR A 73 3.05 -1.04 -13.98
N LEU A 74 3.69 -0.06 -13.35
CA LEU A 74 3.67 1.33 -13.82
C LEU A 74 4.44 1.49 -15.14
N GLU A 75 5.61 0.86 -15.26
CA GLU A 75 6.43 0.89 -16.47
C GLU A 75 5.73 0.21 -17.65
N GLU A 76 5.03 -0.91 -17.44
CA GLU A 76 4.17 -1.56 -18.45
C GLU A 76 3.05 -0.64 -18.96
N LYS A 77 2.59 0.28 -18.11
CA LYS A 77 1.59 1.30 -18.46
C LYS A 77 2.19 2.58 -19.04
N GLY A 78 3.52 2.62 -19.26
CA GLY A 78 4.24 3.75 -19.86
C GLY A 78 4.53 4.91 -18.89
N VAL A 79 4.45 4.67 -17.60
CA VAL A 79 4.82 5.63 -16.55
C VAL A 79 6.23 5.32 -16.05
N THR A 80 7.11 6.32 -16.01
CA THR A 80 8.45 6.16 -15.43
C THR A 80 8.31 6.07 -13.91
N ALA A 81 8.72 4.97 -13.32
CA ALA A 81 8.71 4.77 -11.88
C ALA A 81 10.14 4.73 -11.34
N THR A 82 10.43 5.56 -10.33
CA THR A 82 11.78 5.69 -9.73
C THR A 82 11.71 5.40 -8.24
N GLN A 83 12.56 4.50 -7.76
CA GLN A 83 12.64 4.13 -6.36
C GLN A 83 13.43 5.17 -5.55
N TYR A 84 12.88 5.56 -4.40
CA TYR A 84 13.46 6.47 -3.42
C TYR A 84 13.54 5.76 -2.08
N ALA A 85 14.65 5.06 -1.88
CA ALA A 85 14.90 4.29 -0.67
C ALA A 85 15.51 5.19 0.42
N PHE A 86 14.96 5.14 1.63
CA PHE A 86 15.58 5.68 2.84
C PHE A 86 15.91 4.53 3.82
N SER A 87 16.90 4.72 4.69
CA SER A 87 17.35 3.67 5.60
C SER A 87 16.60 3.66 6.93
N ASP A 88 16.25 4.83 7.42
CA ASP A 88 15.49 5.03 8.65
C ASP A 88 14.74 6.39 8.64
N SER A 89 14.00 6.70 9.71
CA SER A 89 13.19 7.92 9.79
C SER A 89 14.01 9.23 9.72
N ASN A 90 15.32 9.21 9.97
CA ASN A 90 16.13 10.42 9.89
C ASN A 90 16.36 10.86 8.44
N ASP A 91 16.47 9.89 7.53
CA ASP A 91 16.66 10.15 6.11
C ASP A 91 15.34 10.44 5.37
N LEU A 92 14.20 10.02 5.93
CA LEU A 92 12.88 10.09 5.30
C LEU A 92 12.58 11.49 4.74
N SER A 93 12.84 12.54 5.50
CA SER A 93 12.53 13.93 5.09
C SER A 93 13.28 14.32 3.82
N SER A 94 14.60 14.07 3.76
CA SER A 94 15.45 14.47 2.63
C SER A 94 15.13 13.66 1.38
N VAL A 95 14.87 12.35 1.53
CA VAL A 95 14.54 11.45 0.42
C VAL A 95 13.14 11.76 -0.10
N CYS A 96 12.16 12.02 0.79
CA CYS A 96 10.81 12.42 0.41
C CYS A 96 10.80 13.75 -0.34
N GLN A 97 11.58 14.76 0.10
CA GLN A 97 11.70 16.03 -0.60
C GLN A 97 12.22 15.83 -2.03
N LYS A 98 13.29 15.05 -2.19
CA LYS A 98 13.84 14.73 -3.50
C LYS A 98 12.80 14.02 -4.38
N ALA A 99 12.09 13.02 -3.83
CA ALA A 99 11.04 12.31 -4.56
C ALA A 99 9.93 13.25 -5.02
N ALA A 100 9.49 14.17 -4.15
CA ALA A 100 8.46 15.16 -4.48
C ALA A 100 8.90 16.15 -5.57
N ASP A 101 10.17 16.58 -5.55
CA ASP A 101 10.70 17.54 -6.53
C ASP A 101 10.82 16.93 -7.94
N GLU A 102 11.15 15.63 -8.04
CA GLU A 102 11.47 14.97 -9.30
C GLU A 102 10.29 14.27 -9.98
N ASN A 103 9.16 14.08 -9.27
CA ASN A 103 8.02 13.30 -9.76
C ASN A 103 6.69 14.06 -9.77
N ASP A 104 5.73 13.54 -10.51
CA ASP A 104 4.36 14.09 -10.60
C ASP A 104 3.50 13.65 -9.42
N ALA A 105 3.73 12.41 -8.95
CA ALA A 105 3.08 11.80 -7.80
C ALA A 105 4.05 10.87 -7.08
N LEU A 106 3.71 10.48 -5.85
CA LEU A 106 4.41 9.45 -5.09
C LEU A 106 3.51 8.25 -4.83
N TYR A 107 4.12 7.09 -4.75
CA TYR A 107 3.55 5.88 -4.18
C TYR A 107 4.33 5.49 -2.93
N VAL A 108 3.61 5.12 -1.87
CA VAL A 108 4.17 4.61 -0.62
C VAL A 108 3.53 3.24 -0.36
N PRO A 109 4.30 2.14 -0.31
CA PRO A 109 3.77 0.81 -0.04
C PRO A 109 3.23 0.67 1.39
N THR A 110 2.83 -0.52 1.79
CA THR A 110 2.59 -0.86 3.19
C THR A 110 3.94 -0.88 3.92
N ASP A 111 4.33 0.27 4.47
CA ASP A 111 5.63 0.58 5.06
C ASP A 111 5.46 1.07 6.51
N ASN A 112 5.98 0.30 7.47
CA ASN A 112 5.79 0.60 8.90
C ASN A 112 6.50 1.89 9.33
N THR A 113 7.66 2.17 8.74
CA THR A 113 8.42 3.38 9.06
C THR A 113 7.70 4.62 8.55
N VAL A 114 7.12 4.59 7.34
CA VAL A 114 6.30 5.70 6.84
C VAL A 114 4.99 5.79 7.62
N ALA A 115 4.34 4.68 7.94
CA ALA A 115 3.09 4.67 8.72
C ALA A 115 3.25 5.38 10.07
N ALA A 116 4.40 5.18 10.72
CA ALA A 116 4.74 5.87 11.97
C ALA A 116 5.13 7.36 11.79
N ASN A 117 5.40 7.81 10.56
CA ASN A 117 5.96 9.12 10.25
C ASN A 117 5.21 9.85 9.11
N THR A 118 3.93 9.58 8.90
CA THR A 118 3.11 10.18 7.83
C THR A 118 3.12 11.70 7.84
N GLY A 119 3.25 12.33 9.01
CA GLY A 119 3.33 13.79 9.15
C GLY A 119 4.54 14.42 8.45
N ILE A 120 5.67 13.68 8.30
CA ILE A 120 6.82 14.15 7.54
C ILE A 120 6.49 14.18 6.04
N VAL A 121 5.90 13.10 5.53
CA VAL A 121 5.51 13.00 4.11
C VAL A 121 4.43 14.04 3.77
N ASP A 122 3.41 14.18 4.62
CA ASP A 122 2.35 15.17 4.45
C ASP A 122 2.89 16.61 4.44
N GLY A 123 3.78 16.92 5.39
CA GLY A 123 4.41 18.25 5.50
C GLY A 123 5.25 18.65 4.29
N ILE A 124 5.69 17.68 3.48
CA ILE A 124 6.45 17.91 2.25
C ILE A 124 5.53 17.89 1.03
N CYS A 125 4.76 16.82 0.86
CA CYS A 125 4.01 16.57 -0.35
C CYS A 125 2.79 17.47 -0.51
N ARG A 126 2.06 17.77 0.57
CA ARG A 126 0.87 18.62 0.53
C ARG A 126 1.17 20.06 0.11
N PRO A 127 2.15 20.79 0.70
CA PRO A 127 2.53 22.13 0.24
C PRO A 127 3.08 22.14 -1.20
N ALA A 128 3.82 21.08 -1.58
CA ALA A 128 4.36 20.90 -2.93
C ALA A 128 3.30 20.50 -3.97
N LYS A 129 2.04 20.29 -3.53
CA LYS A 129 0.93 19.83 -4.38
C LYS A 129 1.22 18.50 -5.07
N LYS A 130 1.93 17.61 -4.40
CA LYS A 130 2.26 16.27 -4.89
C LYS A 130 1.33 15.24 -4.27
N PRO A 131 0.46 14.58 -5.06
CA PRO A 131 -0.39 13.51 -4.53
C PRO A 131 0.43 12.30 -4.13
N VAL A 132 0.05 11.70 -3.00
CA VAL A 132 0.63 10.45 -2.50
C VAL A 132 -0.43 9.36 -2.59
N PHE A 133 -0.14 8.27 -3.29
CA PHE A 133 -0.94 7.05 -3.30
C PHE A 133 -0.36 6.08 -2.28
N ALA A 134 -1.20 5.54 -1.43
CA ALA A 134 -0.76 4.72 -0.31
C ALA A 134 -1.12 3.25 -0.49
N GLY A 135 -0.25 2.36 -0.06
CA GLY A 135 -0.47 0.92 -0.06
C GLY A 135 -1.48 0.46 0.98
N GLU A 136 -1.72 1.28 2.04
CA GLU A 136 -2.65 0.95 3.11
C GLU A 136 -3.37 2.19 3.67
N GLU A 137 -4.40 1.94 4.50
CA GLU A 137 -5.35 2.94 4.96
C GLU A 137 -4.75 3.98 5.93
N GLY A 138 -3.88 3.56 6.85
CA GLY A 138 -3.28 4.45 7.85
C GLY A 138 -2.37 5.49 7.21
N ILE A 139 -1.52 5.07 6.25
CA ILE A 139 -0.69 5.98 5.45
C ILE A 139 -1.57 6.92 4.63
N CYS A 140 -2.64 6.40 4.01
CA CYS A 140 -3.59 7.23 3.26
C CYS A 140 -4.28 8.27 4.14
N ALA A 141 -4.69 7.89 5.34
CA ALA A 141 -5.30 8.81 6.30
C ALA A 141 -4.34 9.91 6.74
N GLY A 142 -3.04 9.60 6.88
CA GLY A 142 -2.02 10.53 7.34
C GLY A 142 -1.45 11.46 6.27
N CYS A 143 -1.23 10.97 5.04
CA CYS A 143 -0.57 11.74 3.98
C CYS A 143 -1.04 11.43 2.56
N GLY A 144 -1.88 10.41 2.34
CA GLY A 144 -2.26 9.96 1.02
C GLY A 144 -3.56 10.56 0.49
N VAL A 145 -3.67 10.65 -0.83
CA VAL A 145 -4.92 11.04 -1.51
C VAL A 145 -5.87 9.85 -1.62
N ALA A 146 -5.31 8.65 -1.86
CA ALA A 146 -6.06 7.44 -2.11
C ALA A 146 -5.26 6.18 -1.79
N THR A 147 -6.01 5.10 -1.58
CA THR A 147 -5.49 3.75 -1.39
C THR A 147 -6.47 2.72 -1.91
N LEU A 148 -5.95 1.60 -2.38
CA LEU A 148 -6.69 0.36 -2.51
C LEU A 148 -6.27 -0.50 -1.31
N SER A 149 -7.12 -0.56 -0.28
CA SER A 149 -6.74 -1.11 1.02
C SER A 149 -7.64 -2.27 1.43
N ILE A 150 -7.08 -3.09 2.27
CA ILE A 150 -7.74 -4.18 2.99
C ILE A 150 -8.26 -3.66 4.33
N SER A 151 -9.08 -4.47 5.00
CA SER A 151 -9.55 -4.23 6.36
C SER A 151 -8.74 -5.06 7.35
N TYR A 152 -7.96 -4.43 8.20
CA TYR A 152 -7.22 -5.12 9.26
C TYR A 152 -8.13 -5.82 10.27
N TYR A 153 -9.34 -5.29 10.49
CA TYR A 153 -10.35 -5.97 11.29
C TYR A 153 -10.75 -7.31 10.65
N ASP A 154 -11.05 -7.30 9.34
CA ASP A 154 -11.47 -8.50 8.63
C ASP A 154 -10.33 -9.53 8.55
N LEU A 155 -9.08 -9.08 8.39
CA LEU A 155 -7.89 -9.96 8.48
C LEU A 155 -7.81 -10.67 9.83
N GLY A 156 -7.96 -9.92 10.93
CA GLY A 156 -7.95 -10.49 12.27
C GLY A 156 -9.10 -11.47 12.49
N TYR A 157 -10.30 -11.14 11.99
CA TYR A 157 -11.48 -12.00 12.06
C TYR A 157 -11.25 -13.30 11.26
N THR A 158 -10.79 -13.21 10.02
CA THR A 158 -10.44 -14.36 9.17
C THR A 158 -9.37 -15.24 9.82
N THR A 159 -8.33 -14.63 10.40
CA THR A 159 -7.30 -15.41 11.16
C THR A 159 -7.93 -16.16 12.33
N GLY A 160 -8.91 -15.55 13.02
CA GLY A 160 -9.68 -16.19 14.09
C GLY A 160 -10.51 -17.38 13.58
N GLU A 161 -11.17 -17.25 12.44
CA GLU A 161 -11.90 -18.36 11.82
C GLU A 161 -10.98 -19.52 11.41
N MET A 162 -9.81 -19.20 10.84
CA MET A 162 -8.78 -20.20 10.55
C MET A 162 -8.35 -20.96 11.82
N ALA A 163 -8.15 -20.26 12.93
CA ALA A 163 -7.80 -20.86 14.21
C ALA A 163 -8.89 -21.83 14.71
N VAL A 164 -10.15 -21.42 14.60
CA VAL A 164 -11.31 -22.27 15.00
C VAL A 164 -11.36 -23.54 14.16
N LYS A 165 -11.20 -23.47 12.85
CA LYS A 165 -11.19 -24.66 11.96
C LYS A 165 -10.07 -25.65 12.36
N ILE A 166 -8.87 -25.14 12.69
CA ILE A 166 -7.75 -25.98 13.13
C ILE A 166 -8.04 -26.63 14.49
N LEU A 167 -8.54 -25.87 15.47
CA LEU A 167 -8.81 -26.36 16.81
C LEU A 167 -9.96 -27.40 16.83
N ASN A 168 -10.92 -27.28 15.93
CA ASN A 168 -12.00 -28.25 15.76
C ASN A 168 -11.58 -29.51 14.97
N GLY A 169 -10.37 -29.54 14.40
CA GLY A 169 -9.91 -30.62 13.52
C GLY A 169 -10.56 -30.63 12.13
N GLU A 170 -11.16 -29.50 11.72
CA GLU A 170 -11.81 -29.33 10.42
C GLU A 170 -10.80 -28.97 9.31
N ALA A 171 -9.61 -28.47 9.67
CA ALA A 171 -8.55 -28.11 8.76
C ALA A 171 -7.16 -28.47 9.33
N ASP A 172 -6.23 -28.80 8.42
CA ASP A 172 -4.82 -29.03 8.73
C ASP A 172 -4.01 -27.78 8.32
N ILE A 173 -3.31 -27.21 9.29
CA ILE A 173 -2.50 -26.00 9.06
C ILE A 173 -1.42 -26.22 8.00
N SER A 174 -0.93 -27.46 7.82
CA SER A 174 0.13 -27.77 6.85
C SER A 174 -0.31 -27.68 5.40
N THR A 175 -1.62 -27.70 5.16
CA THR A 175 -2.22 -27.61 3.82
C THR A 175 -3.12 -26.37 3.68
N MET A 176 -3.25 -25.57 4.75
CA MET A 176 -4.09 -24.40 4.78
C MET A 176 -3.41 -23.26 4.01
N PRO A 177 -4.05 -22.73 2.94
CA PRO A 177 -3.48 -21.60 2.18
C PRO A 177 -3.49 -20.32 3.02
N ILE A 178 -2.67 -19.36 2.61
CA ILE A 178 -2.76 -17.98 3.10
C ILE A 178 -4.07 -17.37 2.59
N GLU A 179 -4.81 -16.74 3.50
CA GLU A 179 -6.10 -16.11 3.18
C GLU A 179 -5.93 -14.59 2.99
N TYR A 180 -6.75 -14.04 2.10
CA TYR A 180 -6.82 -12.63 1.77
C TYR A 180 -8.23 -12.12 2.04
N THR A 181 -8.38 -10.83 2.25
CA THR A 181 -9.70 -10.20 2.41
C THR A 181 -10.00 -9.27 1.23
N ASP A 182 -11.26 -8.89 1.10
CA ASP A 182 -11.70 -7.97 0.05
C ASP A 182 -11.01 -6.61 0.17
N VAL A 183 -10.67 -6.04 -0.99
CA VAL A 183 -10.08 -4.71 -1.08
C VAL A 183 -11.13 -3.64 -1.33
N THR A 184 -10.90 -2.45 -0.81
CA THR A 184 -11.77 -1.30 -1.00
C THR A 184 -10.95 -0.08 -1.41
N LYS A 185 -11.38 0.61 -2.49
CA LYS A 185 -10.83 1.93 -2.83
C LYS A 185 -11.29 2.95 -1.79
N LYS A 186 -10.35 3.65 -1.16
CA LYS A 186 -10.59 4.69 -0.16
C LYS A 186 -9.83 5.97 -0.54
N TYR A 187 -10.30 7.12 -0.05
CA TYR A 187 -9.65 8.40 -0.31
C TYR A 187 -9.71 9.34 0.90
N ASN A 188 -8.75 10.23 0.99
CA ASN A 188 -8.69 11.28 2.00
C ASN A 188 -9.23 12.59 1.41
N LYS A 189 -10.48 12.90 1.78
CA LYS A 189 -11.16 14.10 1.26
C LYS A 189 -10.42 15.38 1.59
N THR A 190 -9.87 15.50 2.81
CA THR A 190 -9.18 16.71 3.25
C THR A 190 -7.95 16.99 2.40
N ILE A 191 -7.10 15.97 2.19
CA ILE A 191 -5.90 16.13 1.36
C ILE A 191 -6.29 16.41 -0.10
N CYS A 192 -7.30 15.72 -0.64
CA CYS A 192 -7.78 15.98 -1.99
C CYS A 192 -8.27 17.42 -2.18
N ASP A 193 -9.01 17.96 -1.20
CA ASP A 193 -9.51 19.35 -1.27
C ASP A 193 -8.35 20.37 -1.18
N ASP A 194 -7.33 20.11 -0.36
CA ASP A 194 -6.17 20.98 -0.18
C ASP A 194 -5.24 21.02 -1.40
N LEU A 195 -5.14 19.92 -2.16
CA LEU A 195 -4.34 19.89 -3.39
C LEU A 195 -4.86 20.84 -4.48
N GLY A 196 -6.15 21.19 -4.43
CA GLY A 196 -6.76 22.27 -5.23
C GLY A 196 -7.25 21.83 -6.62
N PRO A 197 -8.01 22.71 -7.33
CA PRO A 197 -8.79 22.31 -8.49
C PRO A 197 -8.03 22.25 -9.83
N VAL A 198 -6.80 22.71 -9.94
CA VAL A 198 -6.20 23.06 -11.24
C VAL A 198 -5.74 21.86 -12.09
N SER A 199 -5.48 20.70 -11.49
CA SER A 199 -5.18 19.46 -12.21
C SER A 199 -5.98 18.27 -11.68
N TYR A 200 -6.63 18.45 -10.55
CA TYR A 200 -7.23 17.39 -9.74
C TYR A 200 -8.76 17.42 -9.70
N THR A 201 -9.44 18.32 -10.42
CA THR A 201 -10.91 18.29 -10.52
C THR A 201 -11.41 16.99 -11.11
N HIS A 202 -10.66 16.40 -12.03
CA HIS A 202 -10.95 15.08 -12.57
C HIS A 202 -10.66 13.99 -11.53
N LEU A 203 -9.51 14.07 -10.85
CA LEU A 203 -9.09 13.17 -9.78
C LEU A 203 -10.11 13.16 -8.62
N CYS A 204 -10.40 14.31 -8.01
CA CYS A 204 -11.38 14.41 -6.94
C CYS A 204 -12.80 14.00 -7.36
N GLY A 205 -13.18 14.23 -8.60
CA GLY A 205 -14.47 13.82 -9.16
C GLY A 205 -14.58 12.30 -9.37
N LEU A 206 -13.52 11.64 -9.83
CA LEU A 206 -13.42 10.18 -9.99
C LEU A 206 -13.33 9.49 -8.64
N ILE A 207 -12.48 10.00 -7.74
CA ILE A 207 -12.33 9.50 -6.38
C ILE A 207 -13.67 9.50 -5.64
N ARG A 208 -14.41 10.61 -5.66
CA ARG A 208 -15.70 10.74 -4.96
C ARG A 208 -16.78 9.80 -5.49
N ARG A 209 -16.70 9.37 -6.74
CA ARG A 209 -17.67 8.43 -7.33
C ARG A 209 -17.35 6.98 -7.03
N ASN A 210 -16.07 6.62 -6.92
CA ASN A 210 -15.60 5.23 -6.95
C ASN A 210 -14.91 4.76 -5.65
N ALA A 211 -14.79 5.61 -4.63
CA ALA A 211 -14.06 5.26 -3.41
C ALA A 211 -14.77 5.72 -2.12
N LYS A 212 -14.55 5.01 -1.01
CA LYS A 212 -15.05 5.39 0.31
C LYS A 212 -14.18 6.50 0.93
N ASN A 213 -14.81 7.48 1.57
CA ASN A 213 -14.12 8.57 2.24
C ASN A 213 -13.64 8.16 3.62
N LEU A 214 -12.33 8.27 3.87
CA LEU A 214 -11.69 7.96 5.17
C LEU A 214 -12.00 8.98 6.28
N THR A 215 -12.37 10.22 5.92
CA THR A 215 -12.64 11.28 6.92
C THR A 215 -14.04 11.25 7.50
N LYS A 216 -14.85 10.22 7.21
CA LYS A 216 -16.23 10.05 7.69
C LYS A 216 -16.40 8.91 8.70
N SER A 217 -15.36 8.51 9.39
CA SER A 217 -15.48 7.59 10.53
C SER A 217 -15.71 8.34 11.82
#